data_b9ada4d484c778462ae5ca7f56bbc82a
#
_entry.id   b9ada4d484c778462ae5ca7f56bbc82a
#
_cell.length_a   1.000
_cell.length_b   1.000
_cell.length_c   1.000
_cell.angle_alpha   90.00
_cell.angle_beta   90.00
_cell.angle_gamma   90.00
#
_symmetry.space_group_name_H-M   'P 1'
#
loop_
_entity.id
_entity.type
_entity.pdbx_description
1 polymer ?
#
loop_
_entity_poly.entity_id
_entity_poly.type
_entity_poly.pdbx_seq_one_letter_code
_entity_poly.pdbx_strand_id
1 'polypeptide(L)'
;MGRRRGRSGVLAGVLVLGVLGIVWAQQSGLLTPTDPVADPGDGTAETAPADIPAPPSGAVPMTVEYVHDGDTLFLRADQPNALVATTDDVKVRLLGIDTPEVGDRAECFGDQATEQLRALLPEGSRTWVAADQDPTDRYGRSLFYLWTEDGRFVNYELVAGGAAESLNIAPNDAHHPLLRAAEDAATTAGAGQWGTC
;
A
#
# COMPACT_ATOMS: atom_id res chain seq x y z
N MET A 1 -39.00 -25.35 43.46
CA MET A 1 -40.10 -26.07 42.80
C MET A 1 -40.01 -25.77 41.34
N GLY A 2 -39.80 -26.62 40.42
CA GLY A 2 -39.74 -28.01 40.09
C GLY A 2 -38.97 -28.12 38.78
N ARG A 3 -38.00 -28.87 38.64
CA ARG A 3 -37.67 -30.19 38.12
C ARG A 3 -38.52 -30.65 36.92
N ARG A 4 -37.83 -30.90 35.76
CA ARG A 4 -37.92 -32.12 34.89
C ARG A 4 -36.95 -31.85 33.69
N ARG A 5 -35.81 -32.55 33.44
CA ARG A 5 -35.50 -33.97 33.14
C ARG A 5 -36.25 -34.57 31.94
N GLY A 6 -35.45 -35.02 30.96
CA GLY A 6 -35.76 -36.00 29.92
C GLY A 6 -34.82 -35.85 28.74
N ARG A 7 -33.80 -36.65 28.57
CA ARG A 7 -33.50 -38.02 28.07
C ARG A 7 -33.31 -37.98 26.55
N SER A 8 -32.08 -38.11 26.09
CA SER A 8 -31.42 -39.33 25.56
C SER A 8 -32.10 -39.97 24.37
N GLY A 9 -31.40 -40.04 23.25
CA GLY A 9 -31.67 -40.88 22.08
C GLY A 9 -30.41 -41.13 21.31
N VAL A 10 -29.72 -42.24 21.60
CA VAL A 10 -28.62 -42.87 20.86
C VAL A 10 -29.23 -43.91 19.92
N LEU A 11 -28.74 -43.98 18.68
CA LEU A 11 -28.78 -45.16 17.80
C LEU A 11 -27.87 -44.80 16.59
N ALA A 12 -26.65 -45.28 16.44
CA ALA A 12 -26.20 -46.65 16.14
C ALA A 12 -26.53 -47.12 14.70
N GLY A 13 -25.50 -47.24 13.91
CA GLY A 13 -25.19 -48.36 13.04
C GLY A 13 -25.61 -48.25 11.57
N VAL A 14 -24.71 -48.34 10.66
CA VAL A 14 -24.47 -49.56 9.85
C VAL A 14 -23.30 -49.35 8.92
N LEU A 15 -22.28 -50.15 9.06
CA LEU A 15 -21.17 -50.44 8.19
C LEU A 15 -21.66 -51.32 7.04
N VAL A 16 -21.35 -51.00 5.80
CA VAL A 16 -21.37 -51.96 4.67
C VAL A 16 -20.04 -51.89 3.93
N LEU A 17 -19.27 -52.94 4.14
CA LEU A 17 -18.13 -53.36 3.34
C LEU A 17 -18.63 -53.96 2.03
N GLY A 18 -18.08 -53.53 0.92
CA GLY A 18 -18.22 -54.20 -0.39
C GLY A 18 -16.86 -54.27 -1.09
N VAL A 19 -16.34 -55.47 -1.13
CA VAL A 19 -15.05 -55.88 -1.68
C VAL A 19 -15.25 -56.49 -3.09
N LEU A 20 -14.23 -56.32 -3.94
CA LEU A 20 -13.84 -57.07 -5.14
C LEU A 20 -14.46 -56.74 -6.51
N GLY A 21 -13.52 -56.47 -7.42
CA GLY A 21 -13.67 -56.60 -8.87
C GLY A 21 -12.43 -56.19 -9.64
N ILE A 22 -11.36 -56.98 -9.56
CA ILE A 22 -10.20 -56.90 -10.45
C ILE A 22 -10.58 -57.54 -11.77
N VAL A 23 -10.53 -56.79 -12.88
CA VAL A 23 -10.48 -57.37 -14.23
C VAL A 23 -9.28 -56.77 -14.98
N TRP A 24 -8.31 -57.60 -15.23
CA TRP A 24 -7.21 -57.40 -16.17
C TRP A 24 -7.74 -57.47 -17.60
N ALA A 25 -7.45 -56.44 -18.40
CA ALA A 25 -7.45 -56.59 -19.86
C ALA A 25 -6.19 -55.89 -20.39
N GLN A 26 -5.18 -56.65 -20.70
CA GLN A 26 -4.09 -56.24 -21.57
C GLN A 26 -4.61 -56.20 -23.00
N GLN A 27 -4.47 -55.03 -23.67
CA GLN A 27 -4.41 -55.00 -25.13
C GLN A 27 -3.27 -54.07 -25.56
N SER A 28 -2.34 -54.65 -26.21
CA SER A 28 -1.23 -54.04 -26.91
C SER A 28 -1.74 -53.23 -28.09
N GLY A 29 -1.43 -51.97 -28.18
CA GLY A 29 -1.73 -51.14 -29.33
C GLY A 29 -0.74 -49.98 -29.44
N LEU A 30 0.14 -50.08 -30.39
CA LEU A 30 1.04 -49.11 -31.02
C LEU A 30 1.05 -47.71 -30.45
N LEU A 31 2.18 -47.36 -29.85
CA LEU A 31 2.58 -45.99 -29.55
C LEU A 31 3.00 -45.29 -30.84
N THR A 32 2.21 -44.37 -31.32
CA THR A 32 2.68 -43.28 -32.20
C THR A 32 3.25 -42.19 -31.29
N PRO A 33 4.45 -41.68 -31.51
CA PRO A 33 4.92 -40.50 -30.77
C PRO A 33 4.16 -39.28 -31.30
N THR A 34 3.24 -38.79 -30.48
CA THR A 34 2.65 -37.48 -30.71
C THR A 34 3.65 -36.47 -30.16
N ASP A 35 4.23 -35.67 -31.03
CA ASP A 35 5.03 -34.51 -30.65
C ASP A 35 4.23 -33.64 -29.65
N PRO A 36 4.85 -33.15 -28.58
CA PRO A 36 4.18 -32.19 -27.71
C PRO A 36 3.94 -30.94 -28.51
N VAL A 37 2.66 -30.66 -28.80
CA VAL A 37 2.21 -29.34 -29.23
C VAL A 37 2.62 -28.38 -28.11
N ALA A 38 3.59 -27.52 -28.41
CA ALA A 38 3.91 -26.38 -27.55
C ALA A 38 2.64 -25.55 -27.39
N ASP A 39 2.08 -25.60 -26.20
CA ASP A 39 1.08 -24.65 -25.73
C ASP A 39 1.73 -23.26 -25.83
N PRO A 40 1.20 -22.31 -26.62
CA PRO A 40 1.64 -20.94 -26.53
C PRO A 40 1.18 -20.43 -25.16
N GLY A 41 2.03 -20.63 -24.14
CA GLY A 41 1.80 -20.10 -22.81
C GLY A 41 1.40 -18.63 -22.94
N ASP A 42 0.17 -18.36 -22.56
CA ASP A 42 -0.32 -17.02 -22.26
C ASP A 42 0.60 -16.46 -21.18
N GLY A 43 1.64 -15.78 -21.65
CA GLY A 43 2.57 -15.06 -20.81
C GLY A 43 1.90 -13.78 -20.30
N THR A 44 0.90 -13.94 -19.43
CA THR A 44 0.58 -12.88 -18.48
C THR A 44 1.83 -12.69 -17.65
N ALA A 45 2.63 -11.69 -18.03
CA ALA A 45 3.71 -11.20 -17.18
C ALA A 45 3.07 -10.75 -15.88
N GLU A 46 3.05 -11.63 -14.90
CA GLU A 46 2.77 -11.31 -13.51
C GLU A 46 3.85 -10.31 -13.11
N THR A 47 3.47 -9.02 -13.14
CA THR A 47 4.34 -7.94 -12.68
C THR A 47 4.66 -8.25 -11.23
N ALA A 48 5.92 -8.59 -10.94
CA ALA A 48 6.38 -8.78 -9.57
C ALA A 48 5.93 -7.57 -8.74
N PRO A 49 5.42 -7.78 -7.51
CA PRO A 49 5.02 -6.67 -6.65
C PRO A 49 6.20 -5.71 -6.53
N ALA A 50 5.91 -4.40 -6.69
CA ALA A 50 6.93 -3.36 -6.54
C ALA A 50 7.60 -3.51 -5.17
N ASP A 51 8.94 -3.47 -5.13
CA ASP A 51 9.69 -3.51 -3.87
C ASP A 51 9.53 -2.14 -3.19
N ILE A 52 8.54 -2.04 -2.28
CA ILE A 52 8.23 -0.80 -1.56
C ILE A 52 9.32 -0.59 -0.52
N PRO A 53 10.07 0.54 -0.58
CA PRO A 53 11.21 0.74 0.29
C PRO A 53 10.80 0.94 1.74
N ALA A 54 11.52 0.29 2.65
CA ALA A 54 11.50 0.60 4.08
C ALA A 54 12.21 1.95 4.35
N PRO A 55 12.03 2.56 5.54
CA PRO A 55 12.78 3.75 5.91
C PRO A 55 14.29 3.54 5.74
N PRO A 56 15.02 4.44 5.06
CA PRO A 56 16.45 4.31 4.90
C PRO A 56 17.17 4.43 6.25
N SER A 57 18.38 3.88 6.37
CA SER A 57 19.17 3.89 7.62
C SER A 57 19.49 5.29 8.16
N GLY A 58 19.37 6.33 7.32
CA GLY A 58 19.53 7.73 7.69
C GLY A 58 18.22 8.48 7.97
N ALA A 59 17.07 7.79 7.93
CA ALA A 59 15.79 8.40 8.28
C ALA A 59 15.78 8.85 9.75
N VAL A 60 15.21 10.03 10.01
CA VAL A 60 15.08 10.57 11.36
C VAL A 60 13.62 10.51 11.82
N PRO A 61 13.39 10.20 13.11
CA PRO A 61 12.04 10.20 13.65
C PRO A 61 11.59 11.63 13.96
N MET A 62 10.32 11.92 13.62
CA MET A 62 9.64 13.17 13.98
C MET A 62 8.23 12.87 14.48
N THR A 63 7.63 13.81 15.19
CA THR A 63 6.24 13.74 15.68
C THR A 63 5.33 14.50 14.72
N VAL A 64 4.18 13.94 14.39
CA VAL A 64 3.13 14.58 13.60
C VAL A 64 2.38 15.56 14.50
N GLU A 65 2.41 16.86 14.18
CA GLU A 65 1.71 17.89 14.94
C GLU A 65 0.34 18.20 14.31
N TYR A 66 0.30 18.34 12.97
CA TYR A 66 -0.94 18.70 12.28
C TYR A 66 -0.88 18.33 10.80
N VAL A 67 -1.95 17.76 10.27
CA VAL A 67 -2.13 17.51 8.82
C VAL A 67 -2.94 18.64 8.22
N HIS A 68 -2.30 19.42 7.34
CA HIS A 68 -2.90 20.60 6.71
C HIS A 68 -3.83 20.22 5.53
N ASP A 69 -3.31 19.43 4.59
CA ASP A 69 -4.00 18.89 3.43
C ASP A 69 -3.44 17.51 3.07
N GLY A 70 -3.77 17.01 1.87
CA GLY A 70 -3.41 15.64 1.48
C GLY A 70 -1.90 15.38 1.29
N ASP A 71 -1.07 16.42 1.13
CA ASP A 71 0.38 16.30 0.89
C ASP A 71 1.24 17.27 1.71
N THR A 72 0.62 18.02 2.60
CA THR A 72 1.28 19.01 3.45
C THR A 72 0.89 18.81 4.91
N LEU A 73 1.89 18.74 5.79
CA LEU A 73 1.68 18.60 7.24
C LEU A 73 2.75 19.35 8.03
N PHE A 74 2.56 19.42 9.33
CA PHE A 74 3.53 19.98 10.28
C PHE A 74 4.11 18.87 11.13
N LEU A 75 5.46 18.82 11.18
CA LEU A 75 6.22 17.86 11.98
C LEU A 75 7.10 18.60 12.97
N ARG A 76 7.38 17.97 14.11
CA ARG A 76 8.30 18.46 15.12
C ARG A 76 9.34 17.43 15.46
N ALA A 77 10.60 17.87 15.54
CA ALA A 77 11.70 17.04 16.02
C ALA A 77 11.84 17.19 17.54
N ASP A 78 12.09 16.07 18.26
CA ASP A 78 12.35 16.11 19.72
C ASP A 78 13.64 16.87 20.05
N GLN A 79 14.59 16.86 19.12
CA GLN A 79 15.86 17.61 19.20
C GLN A 79 16.34 17.93 17.77
N PRO A 80 17.16 18.98 17.59
CA PRO A 80 17.76 19.28 16.30
C PRO A 80 18.50 18.07 15.72
N ASN A 81 18.37 17.84 14.42
CA ASN A 81 18.95 16.71 13.72
C ASN A 81 19.51 17.13 12.34
N ALA A 82 19.96 16.18 11.54
CA ALA A 82 20.61 16.46 10.26
C ALA A 82 19.68 17.12 9.24
N LEU A 83 18.34 16.93 9.35
CA LEU A 83 17.35 17.47 8.42
C LEU A 83 16.70 18.76 8.93
N VAL A 84 16.58 18.90 10.26
CA VAL A 84 15.85 20.00 10.90
C VAL A 84 16.68 20.53 12.08
N ALA A 85 17.07 21.80 11.99
CA ALA A 85 17.93 22.45 13.00
C ALA A 85 17.15 23.06 14.19
N THR A 86 15.82 22.93 14.22
CA THR A 86 14.93 23.47 15.26
C THR A 86 14.07 22.38 15.90
N THR A 87 13.53 22.68 17.07
CA THR A 87 12.46 21.91 17.72
C THR A 87 11.09 22.55 17.56
N ASP A 88 10.97 23.63 16.79
CA ASP A 88 9.70 24.22 16.39
C ASP A 88 9.02 23.35 15.34
N ASP A 89 7.72 23.58 15.13
CA ASP A 89 6.98 22.93 14.05
C ASP A 89 7.50 23.35 12.68
N VAL A 90 7.81 22.39 11.84
CA VAL A 90 8.25 22.64 10.47
C VAL A 90 7.15 22.21 9.49
N LYS A 91 6.88 23.06 8.50
CA LYS A 91 5.94 22.76 7.43
C LYS A 91 6.64 21.85 6.41
N VAL A 92 6.07 20.68 6.20
CA VAL A 92 6.60 19.64 5.30
C VAL A 92 5.67 19.44 4.12
N ARG A 93 6.23 19.41 2.90
CA ARG A 93 5.58 18.98 1.66
C ARG A 93 6.11 17.61 1.29
N LEU A 94 5.21 16.66 1.11
CA LEU A 94 5.56 15.30 0.71
C LEU A 94 6.18 15.31 -0.70
N LEU A 95 7.35 14.68 -0.83
CA LEU A 95 8.07 14.58 -2.11
C LEU A 95 7.40 13.59 -3.06
N GLY A 96 7.46 13.93 -4.35
CA GLY A 96 7.13 13.01 -5.42
C GLY A 96 5.63 12.77 -5.63
N ILE A 97 4.76 13.49 -4.93
CA ILE A 97 3.30 13.37 -5.02
C ILE A 97 2.62 14.74 -5.08
N ASP A 98 1.41 14.77 -5.61
CA ASP A 98 0.50 15.91 -5.58
C ASP A 98 -0.91 15.42 -5.28
N THR A 99 -1.63 16.12 -4.41
CA THR A 99 -3.02 15.76 -4.04
C THR A 99 -3.99 16.84 -4.50
N PRO A 100 -5.27 16.47 -4.75
CA PRO A 100 -6.28 17.47 -5.03
C PRO A 100 -6.38 18.51 -3.89
N GLU A 101 -6.53 19.77 -4.28
CA GLU A 101 -6.57 20.91 -3.36
C GLU A 101 -7.81 20.89 -2.47
N VAL A 102 -7.70 21.54 -1.30
CA VAL A 102 -8.81 21.76 -0.34
C VAL A 102 -9.09 23.24 -0.12
N GLY A 103 -10.16 23.60 0.61
CA GLY A 103 -10.52 24.97 0.95
C GLY A 103 -11.12 25.74 -0.22
N ASP A 104 -10.68 27.02 -0.42
CA ASP A 104 -11.28 27.92 -1.42
C ASP A 104 -11.11 27.45 -2.87
N ARG A 105 -10.17 26.57 -3.13
CA ARG A 105 -9.89 25.95 -4.42
C ARG A 105 -10.11 24.45 -4.40
N ALA A 106 -11.04 23.99 -3.56
CA ALA A 106 -11.28 22.56 -3.39
C ALA A 106 -11.53 21.85 -4.71
N GLU A 107 -10.82 20.77 -4.88
CA GLU A 107 -10.92 19.85 -6.02
C GLU A 107 -11.58 18.55 -5.58
N CYS A 108 -12.08 17.79 -6.57
CA CYS A 108 -12.64 16.48 -6.31
C CYS A 108 -11.61 15.59 -5.60
N PHE A 109 -12.02 14.91 -4.54
CA PHE A 109 -11.20 14.05 -3.69
C PHE A 109 -10.21 14.73 -2.72
N GLY A 110 -10.11 16.05 -2.64
CA GLY A 110 -9.17 16.76 -1.75
C GLY A 110 -9.38 16.45 -0.27
N ASP A 111 -10.63 16.51 0.21
CA ASP A 111 -10.95 16.17 1.59
C ASP A 111 -10.62 14.70 1.91
N GLN A 112 -10.91 13.78 0.98
CA GLN A 112 -10.61 12.35 1.14
C GLN A 112 -9.11 12.07 1.16
N ALA A 113 -8.32 12.76 0.33
CA ALA A 113 -6.86 12.68 0.34
C ALA A 113 -6.30 13.14 1.69
N THR A 114 -6.82 14.25 2.22
CA THR A 114 -6.46 14.77 3.55
C THR A 114 -6.78 13.76 4.66
N GLU A 115 -7.97 13.15 4.63
CA GLU A 115 -8.35 12.11 5.60
C GLU A 115 -7.50 10.85 5.49
N GLN A 116 -7.07 10.46 4.28
CA GLN A 116 -6.14 9.34 4.11
C GLN A 116 -4.78 9.63 4.72
N LEU A 117 -4.22 10.83 4.52
CA LEU A 117 -2.97 11.22 5.19
C LEU A 117 -3.13 11.22 6.71
N ARG A 118 -4.23 11.76 7.26
CA ARG A 118 -4.53 11.70 8.70
C ARG A 118 -4.63 10.29 9.25
N ALA A 119 -5.19 9.36 8.48
CA ALA A 119 -5.28 7.96 8.87
C ALA A 119 -3.91 7.26 8.89
N LEU A 120 -3.03 7.60 7.95
CA LEU A 120 -1.65 7.09 7.88
C LEU A 120 -0.77 7.70 8.97
N LEU A 121 -0.94 8.99 9.24
CA LEU A 121 -0.14 9.80 10.15
C LEU A 121 -1.04 10.58 11.13
N PRO A 122 -1.64 9.91 12.12
CA PRO A 122 -2.42 10.58 13.15
C PRO A 122 -1.59 11.61 13.93
N GLU A 123 -2.23 12.70 14.35
CA GLU A 123 -1.59 13.70 15.20
C GLU A 123 -1.04 13.06 16.49
N GLY A 124 0.16 13.43 16.88
CA GLY A 124 0.90 12.86 18.00
C GLY A 124 1.63 11.54 17.68
N SER A 125 1.41 10.94 16.50
CA SER A 125 2.13 9.74 16.08
C SER A 125 3.58 10.04 15.66
N ARG A 126 4.42 9.01 15.65
CA ARG A 126 5.78 9.11 15.10
C ARG A 126 5.79 8.75 13.63
N THR A 127 6.63 9.47 12.89
CA THR A 127 6.93 9.19 11.47
C THR A 127 8.43 9.21 11.25
N TRP A 128 8.92 8.39 10.32
CA TRP A 128 10.29 8.46 9.83
C TRP A 128 10.33 9.36 8.61
N VAL A 129 11.31 10.26 8.55
CA VAL A 129 11.47 11.19 7.45
C VAL A 129 12.85 11.07 6.82
N ALA A 130 12.91 11.23 5.49
CA ALA A 130 14.13 11.33 4.74
C ALA A 130 14.00 12.40 3.66
N ALA A 131 15.05 13.19 3.48
CA ALA A 131 15.16 14.12 2.35
C ALA A 131 15.74 13.40 1.13
N ASP A 132 15.57 14.02 -0.03
CA ASP A 132 16.30 13.70 -1.26
C ASP A 132 17.43 14.74 -1.47
N GLN A 133 17.73 15.12 -2.69
CA GLN A 133 18.86 15.99 -3.04
C GLN A 133 18.66 17.43 -2.56
N ASP A 134 17.48 18.01 -2.80
CA ASP A 134 17.10 19.36 -2.33
C ASP A 134 16.08 19.25 -1.18
N PRO A 135 16.48 19.51 0.07
CA PRO A 135 15.62 19.29 1.22
C PRO A 135 14.59 20.40 1.48
N THR A 136 14.61 21.50 0.68
CA THR A 136 13.75 22.66 0.94
C THR A 136 13.31 23.31 -0.36
N ASP A 137 12.04 23.71 -0.46
CA ASP A 137 11.55 24.45 -1.62
C ASP A 137 11.75 25.97 -1.49
N ARG A 138 11.40 26.67 -2.58
CA ARG A 138 11.50 28.13 -2.65
C ARG A 138 10.59 28.90 -1.67
N TYR A 139 9.62 28.22 -1.08
CA TYR A 139 8.69 28.78 -0.09
C TYR A 139 9.12 28.48 1.36
N GLY A 140 10.25 27.79 1.55
CA GLY A 140 10.77 27.42 2.86
C GLY A 140 10.12 26.18 3.48
N ARG A 141 9.34 25.40 2.71
CA ARG A 141 8.82 24.11 3.18
C ARG A 141 9.93 23.06 3.12
N SER A 142 10.01 22.22 4.12
CA SER A 142 10.85 21.01 4.07
C SER A 142 10.25 20.00 3.10
N LEU A 143 11.11 19.34 2.30
CA LEU A 143 10.73 18.38 1.27
C LEU A 143 11.17 16.99 1.70
N PHE A 144 10.23 16.12 2.11
CA PHE A 144 10.54 14.81 2.67
C PHE A 144 9.71 13.69 2.06
N TYR A 145 10.31 12.50 2.02
CA TYR A 145 9.63 11.22 1.98
C TYR A 145 9.33 10.77 3.41
N LEU A 146 8.15 10.19 3.63
CA LEU A 146 7.67 9.81 4.96
C LEU A 146 7.34 8.33 5.03
N TRP A 147 7.60 7.74 6.20
CA TRP A 147 7.14 6.38 6.55
C TRP A 147 6.43 6.43 7.88
N THR A 148 5.39 5.61 8.02
CA THR A 148 4.73 5.40 9.32
C THR A 148 5.70 4.78 10.33
N GLU A 149 5.35 4.77 11.60
CA GLU A 149 6.18 4.17 12.64
C GLU A 149 6.47 2.68 12.39
N ASP A 150 5.50 1.96 11.81
CA ASP A 150 5.59 0.55 11.40
C ASP A 150 6.26 0.34 10.02
N GLY A 151 6.74 1.42 9.39
CA GLY A 151 7.59 1.37 8.20
C GLY A 151 6.88 1.35 6.85
N ARG A 152 5.57 1.65 6.78
CA ARG A 152 4.86 1.81 5.49
C ARG A 152 5.26 3.13 4.84
N PHE A 153 5.53 3.11 3.53
CA PHE A 153 5.91 4.29 2.76
C PHE A 153 4.68 5.16 2.44
N VAL A 154 4.48 6.24 3.19
CA VAL A 154 3.28 7.09 3.15
C VAL A 154 3.02 7.66 1.76
N ASN A 155 4.05 8.17 1.09
CA ASN A 155 3.94 8.74 -0.26
C ASN A 155 3.40 7.70 -1.26
N TYR A 156 3.88 6.45 -1.16
CA TYR A 156 3.40 5.34 -1.98
C TYR A 156 1.95 4.96 -1.64
N GLU A 157 1.60 4.86 -0.36
CA GLU A 157 0.25 4.50 0.09
C GLU A 157 -0.81 5.48 -0.43
N LEU A 158 -0.50 6.78 -0.43
CA LEU A 158 -1.39 7.82 -0.97
C LEU A 158 -1.60 7.66 -2.49
N VAL A 159 -0.53 7.43 -3.24
CA VAL A 159 -0.63 7.23 -4.70
C VAL A 159 -1.33 5.91 -5.03
N ALA A 160 -0.94 4.81 -4.40
CA ALA A 160 -1.54 3.50 -4.62
C ALA A 160 -3.02 3.46 -4.24
N GLY A 161 -3.43 4.26 -3.23
CA GLY A 161 -4.82 4.45 -2.84
C GLY A 161 -5.61 5.42 -3.74
N GLY A 162 -4.97 6.02 -4.74
CA GLY A 162 -5.58 7.02 -5.63
C GLY A 162 -5.91 8.35 -4.95
N ALA A 163 -5.23 8.67 -3.83
CA ALA A 163 -5.36 9.95 -3.15
C ALA A 163 -4.42 11.03 -3.68
N ALA A 164 -3.37 10.61 -4.38
CA ALA A 164 -2.36 11.49 -4.95
C ALA A 164 -1.96 11.04 -6.36
N GLU A 165 -1.49 11.98 -7.15
CA GLU A 165 -0.77 11.77 -8.41
C GLU A 165 0.74 11.71 -8.14
N SER A 166 1.51 11.04 -9.01
CA SER A 166 2.96 11.09 -8.96
C SER A 166 3.46 12.40 -9.57
N LEU A 167 4.36 13.08 -8.88
CA LEU A 167 4.92 14.36 -9.31
C LEU A 167 6.45 14.29 -9.37
N ASN A 168 7.04 14.55 -10.55
CA ASN A 168 8.48 14.63 -10.69
C ASN A 168 8.97 16.09 -10.57
N ILE A 169 9.71 16.40 -9.50
CA ILE A 169 10.35 17.71 -9.31
C ILE A 169 11.86 17.49 -9.14
N ALA A 170 12.59 17.56 -10.27
CA ALA A 170 14.04 17.45 -10.23
C ALA A 170 14.68 18.51 -9.29
N PRO A 171 15.74 18.15 -8.54
CA PRO A 171 16.46 16.87 -8.61
C PRO A 171 15.91 15.77 -7.70
N ASN A 172 14.79 15.98 -7.02
CA ASN A 172 14.17 15.07 -6.04
C ASN A 172 13.33 13.98 -6.74
N ASP A 173 13.97 12.96 -7.28
CA ASP A 173 13.34 11.93 -8.12
C ASP A 173 13.61 10.47 -7.66
N ALA A 174 14.22 10.29 -6.48
CA ALA A 174 14.67 8.97 -6.01
C ALA A 174 13.58 7.89 -6.04
N HIS A 175 12.33 8.24 -5.76
CA HIS A 175 11.20 7.31 -5.75
C HIS A 175 10.19 7.53 -6.89
N HIS A 176 10.46 8.45 -7.82
CA HIS A 176 9.52 8.77 -8.90
C HIS A 176 9.11 7.55 -9.76
N PRO A 177 10.02 6.64 -10.17
CA PRO A 177 9.61 5.46 -10.95
C PRO A 177 8.63 4.55 -10.21
N LEU A 178 8.80 4.38 -8.89
CA LEU A 178 7.90 3.60 -8.04
C LEU A 178 6.52 4.27 -7.92
N LEU A 179 6.51 5.59 -7.64
CA LEU A 179 5.28 6.36 -7.48
C LEU A 179 4.50 6.41 -8.80
N ARG A 180 5.19 6.57 -9.93
CA ARG A 180 4.56 6.53 -11.25
C ARG A 180 3.89 5.18 -11.54
N ALA A 181 4.56 4.07 -11.22
CA ALA A 181 3.99 2.73 -11.39
C ALA A 181 2.77 2.52 -10.49
N ALA A 182 2.79 3.06 -9.26
CA ALA A 182 1.65 3.02 -8.34
C ALA A 182 0.45 3.80 -8.88
N GLU A 183 0.67 5.00 -9.47
CA GLU A 183 -0.36 5.80 -10.11
C GLU A 183 -0.99 5.09 -11.31
N ASP A 184 -0.17 4.49 -12.19
CA ASP A 184 -0.65 3.73 -13.34
C ASP A 184 -1.55 2.55 -12.90
N ALA A 185 -1.18 1.88 -11.81
CA ALA A 185 -1.97 0.80 -11.22
C ALA A 185 -3.27 1.32 -10.59
N ALA A 186 -3.22 2.41 -9.81
CA ALA A 186 -4.38 3.04 -9.19
C ALA A 186 -5.40 3.53 -10.23
N THR A 187 -4.91 4.17 -11.29
CA THR A 187 -5.72 4.63 -12.43
C THR A 187 -6.42 3.46 -13.12
N THR A 188 -5.68 2.38 -13.40
CA THR A 188 -6.23 1.17 -14.04
C THR A 188 -7.32 0.52 -13.18
N ALA A 189 -7.14 0.52 -11.85
CA ALA A 189 -8.09 -0.03 -10.89
C ALA A 189 -9.28 0.90 -10.60
N GLY A 190 -9.25 2.16 -11.03
CA GLY A 190 -10.23 3.18 -10.64
C GLY A 190 -10.20 3.45 -9.14
N ALA A 191 -9.01 3.44 -8.53
CA ALA A 191 -8.86 3.68 -7.09
C ALA A 191 -8.97 5.17 -6.75
N GLY A 192 -9.57 5.50 -5.61
CA GLY A 192 -9.66 6.86 -5.09
C GLY A 192 -10.27 7.85 -6.09
N GLN A 193 -9.55 8.94 -6.41
CA GLN A 193 -9.97 9.98 -7.35
C GLN A 193 -10.27 9.44 -8.74
N TRP A 194 -9.52 8.42 -9.20
CA TRP A 194 -9.66 7.84 -10.53
C TRP A 194 -10.98 7.13 -10.79
N GLY A 195 -11.68 6.70 -9.74
CA GLY A 195 -13.01 6.08 -9.82
C GLY A 195 -14.14 6.96 -9.32
N THR A 196 -13.82 8.06 -8.61
CA THR A 196 -14.82 8.91 -7.96
C THR A 196 -15.04 10.22 -8.71
N CYS A 197 -14.01 10.73 -9.34
CA CYS A 197 -14.03 12.02 -10.05
C CYS A 197 -14.18 11.85 -11.55
#